data_6ef90e2edb97d41093cd6c46a686e773
#
_entry.id   6ef90e2edb97d41093cd6c46a686e773
#
_cell.length_a   1.000
_cell.length_b   1.000
_cell.length_c   1.000
_cell.angle_alpha   90.00
_cell.angle_beta   90.00
_cell.angle_gamma   90.00
#
_symmetry.space_group_name_H-M   'P 1'
#
loop_
_entity.id
_entity.type
_entity.pdbx_description
1 polymer ?
#
loop_
_entity_poly.entity_id
_entity_poly.type
_entity_poly.pdbx_seq_one_letter_code
_entity_poly.pdbx_strand_id
1 'polypeptide(L)'
;MRPPSPDTPSPWRDAVSAAAVLLLAALLLGSLANALRRTSLPWSGDWSHHVETLARQSAVPVVYLPELKALFASPAPPRFIDARPAAEFAAARIPGALSIPSPGTEEAFAALSADLAAPIVVYCSSIDCTDALDVARNLLERGFPSVRLYPGGFAEWTRYGNPVEPEPEDLP
;
A
#
# COMPACT_ATOMS: atom_id res chain seq x y z
N MET A 1 14.16 41.37 55.21
CA MET A 1 13.95 40.51 54.02
C MET A 1 13.18 41.31 52.98
N ARG A 2 13.78 41.63 51.82
CA ARG A 2 13.14 42.37 50.74
C ARG A 2 12.41 41.36 49.86
N PRO A 3 11.12 41.55 49.55
CA PRO A 3 10.44 40.66 48.63
C PRO A 3 11.08 40.76 47.24
N PRO A 4 11.11 39.66 46.44
CA PRO A 4 11.65 39.70 45.09
C PRO A 4 10.81 40.66 44.24
N SER A 5 11.49 41.49 43.42
CA SER A 5 10.86 42.43 42.50
C SER A 5 10.05 41.62 41.43
N PRO A 6 8.82 42.10 41.07
CA PRO A 6 7.93 41.40 40.16
C PRO A 6 8.34 41.38 38.68
N ASP A 7 9.48 41.98 38.30
CA ASP A 7 9.87 42.25 36.91
C ASP A 7 11.09 41.47 36.42
N THR A 8 11.45 40.35 37.02
CA THR A 8 12.47 39.49 36.39
C THR A 8 11.83 38.70 35.24
N PRO A 9 12.20 38.97 33.97
CA PRO A 9 11.69 38.19 32.83
C PRO A 9 12.06 36.74 33.05
N SER A 10 11.05 35.88 32.97
CA SER A 10 11.21 34.46 33.24
C SER A 10 11.95 33.82 32.04
N PRO A 11 13.13 33.24 32.22
CA PRO A 11 14.00 32.76 31.12
C PRO A 11 13.32 31.71 30.22
N TRP A 12 12.31 31.03 30.73
CA TRP A 12 11.54 30.07 29.93
C TRP A 12 10.59 30.75 28.92
N ARG A 13 10.08 31.94 29.21
CA ARG A 13 9.22 32.71 28.29
C ARG A 13 10.02 33.20 27.09
N ASP A 14 11.24 33.66 27.33
CA ASP A 14 12.12 34.08 26.23
C ASP A 14 12.59 32.91 25.40
N ALA A 15 12.87 31.77 26.02
CA ALA A 15 13.19 30.54 25.31
C ALA A 15 12.01 30.03 24.45
N VAL A 16 10.77 30.06 24.97
CA VAL A 16 9.57 29.68 24.23
C VAL A 16 9.31 30.64 23.06
N SER A 17 9.46 31.95 23.28
CA SER A 17 9.26 32.91 22.18
C SER A 17 10.32 32.77 21.09
N ALA A 18 11.59 32.56 21.45
CA ALA A 18 12.65 32.26 20.48
C ALA A 18 12.39 30.97 19.68
N ALA A 19 11.96 29.90 20.35
CA ALA A 19 11.59 28.67 19.69
C ALA A 19 10.41 28.87 18.73
N ALA A 20 9.39 29.62 19.13
CA ALA A 20 8.22 29.91 18.26
C ALA A 20 8.64 30.71 17.02
N VAL A 21 9.52 31.71 17.17
CA VAL A 21 10.05 32.49 16.04
C VAL A 21 10.83 31.58 15.05
N LEU A 22 11.69 30.70 15.58
CA LEU A 22 12.45 29.74 14.73
C LEU A 22 11.55 28.78 13.99
N LEU A 23 10.51 28.26 14.65
CA LEU A 23 9.52 27.39 14.00
C LEU A 23 8.74 28.10 12.89
N LEU A 24 8.30 29.35 13.15
CA LEU A 24 7.62 30.14 12.12
C LEU A 24 8.56 30.47 10.95
N ALA A 25 9.80 30.82 11.21
CA ALA A 25 10.79 31.05 10.16
C ALA A 25 11.03 29.77 9.32
N ALA A 26 11.15 28.60 9.96
CA ALA A 26 11.32 27.33 9.28
C ALA A 26 10.10 26.95 8.41
N LEU A 27 8.90 27.18 8.91
CA LEU A 27 7.66 26.98 8.16
C LEU A 27 7.57 27.90 6.95
N LEU A 28 7.87 29.17 7.11
CA LEU A 28 7.86 30.13 5.99
C LEU A 28 8.92 29.82 4.94
N LEU A 29 10.15 29.49 5.35
CA LEU A 29 11.20 29.10 4.42
C LEU A 29 10.88 27.79 3.71
N GLY A 30 10.36 26.80 4.43
CA GLY A 30 9.93 25.53 3.85
C GLY A 30 8.78 25.69 2.86
N SER A 31 7.79 26.54 3.19
CA SER A 31 6.66 26.87 2.30
C SER A 31 7.14 27.59 1.04
N LEU A 32 8.01 28.57 1.18
CA LEU A 32 8.58 29.31 0.06
C LEU A 32 9.43 28.39 -0.84
N ALA A 33 10.28 27.57 -0.25
CA ALA A 33 11.10 26.59 -0.98
C ALA A 33 10.23 25.58 -1.75
N ASN A 34 9.11 25.15 -1.16
CA ASN A 34 8.16 24.27 -1.84
C ASN A 34 7.44 24.98 -2.97
N ALA A 35 7.03 26.23 -2.81
CA ALA A 35 6.36 27.00 -3.84
C ALA A 35 7.25 27.34 -5.05
N LEU A 36 8.58 27.47 -4.82
CA LEU A 36 9.55 27.75 -5.88
C LEU A 36 10.01 26.51 -6.65
N ARG A 37 9.62 25.30 -6.23
CA ARG A 37 9.92 24.06 -6.97
C ARG A 37 9.10 24.00 -8.25
N ARG A 38 9.66 23.46 -9.33
CA ARG A 38 8.92 23.18 -10.58
C ARG A 38 7.76 22.19 -10.38
N THR A 39 7.88 21.28 -9.41
CA THR A 39 6.83 20.38 -8.93
C THR A 39 6.73 20.59 -7.43
N SER A 40 5.71 21.35 -6.98
CA SER A 40 5.44 21.54 -5.55
C SER A 40 4.96 20.23 -4.92
N LEU A 41 5.48 19.93 -3.73
CA LEU A 41 4.96 18.82 -2.94
C LEU A 41 3.61 19.22 -2.35
N PRO A 42 2.56 18.40 -2.50
CA PRO A 42 1.28 18.70 -1.88
C PRO A 42 1.40 18.60 -0.36
N TRP A 43 0.87 19.60 0.37
CA TRP A 43 0.84 19.61 1.84
C TRP A 43 -0.13 18.59 2.43
N SER A 44 -1.12 18.20 1.63
CA SER A 44 -2.04 17.08 1.89
C SER A 44 -2.09 16.25 0.62
N GLY A 45 -1.33 15.17 0.54
CA GLY A 45 -1.45 14.22 -0.56
C GLY A 45 -2.69 13.37 -0.35
N ASP A 46 -3.51 13.22 -1.39
CA ASP A 46 -4.46 12.13 -1.43
C ASP A 46 -3.67 10.84 -1.74
N TRP A 47 -3.26 10.16 -0.69
CA TRP A 47 -2.52 8.90 -0.77
C TRP A 47 -3.41 7.73 -1.17
N SER A 48 -4.74 7.93 -1.21
CA SER A 48 -5.70 6.87 -1.52
C SER A 48 -5.53 6.29 -2.93
N HIS A 49 -4.85 7.01 -3.84
CA HIS A 49 -4.53 6.55 -5.20
C HIS A 49 -3.03 6.37 -5.46
N HIS A 50 -2.20 6.31 -4.40
CA HIS A 50 -0.75 6.21 -4.55
C HIS A 50 -0.34 4.94 -5.32
N VAL A 51 -0.84 3.78 -4.89
CA VAL A 51 -0.55 2.48 -5.52
C VAL A 51 -1.04 2.43 -6.97
N GLU A 52 -2.22 2.98 -7.25
CA GLU A 52 -2.75 3.07 -8.64
C GLU A 52 -1.89 3.97 -9.53
N THR A 53 -1.35 5.05 -8.98
CA THR A 53 -0.44 5.94 -9.71
C THR A 53 0.86 5.22 -10.04
N LEU A 54 1.43 4.49 -9.10
CA LEU A 54 2.62 3.66 -9.32
C LEU A 54 2.35 2.54 -10.32
N ALA A 55 1.18 1.88 -10.25
CA ALA A 55 0.78 0.84 -11.19
C ALA A 55 0.72 1.39 -12.63
N ARG A 56 0.11 2.56 -12.83
CA ARG A 56 0.08 3.25 -14.14
C ARG A 56 1.47 3.59 -14.65
N GLN A 57 2.37 4.09 -13.80
CA GLN A 57 3.76 4.40 -14.16
C GLN A 57 4.55 3.16 -14.55
N SER A 58 4.21 2.01 -13.97
CA SER A 58 4.83 0.71 -14.24
C SER A 58 4.11 -0.10 -15.31
N ALA A 59 3.09 0.47 -15.98
CA ALA A 59 2.25 -0.20 -16.97
C ALA A 59 1.57 -1.49 -16.44
N VAL A 60 1.31 -1.57 -15.14
CA VAL A 60 0.56 -2.68 -14.52
C VAL A 60 -0.94 -2.38 -14.57
N PRO A 61 -1.75 -3.17 -15.29
CA PRO A 61 -3.20 -2.98 -15.34
C PRO A 61 -3.84 -3.15 -13.97
N VAL A 62 -4.85 -2.34 -13.68
CA VAL A 62 -5.59 -2.35 -12.42
C VAL A 62 -6.97 -2.96 -12.63
N VAL A 63 -7.46 -3.71 -11.65
CA VAL A 63 -8.84 -4.20 -11.56
C VAL A 63 -9.48 -3.68 -10.28
N TYR A 64 -10.74 -3.23 -10.34
CA TYR A 64 -11.49 -2.71 -9.21
C TYR A 64 -12.52 -3.71 -8.70
N LEU A 65 -12.99 -3.52 -7.47
CA LEU A 65 -13.86 -4.47 -6.77
C LEU A 65 -15.09 -4.93 -7.57
N PRO A 66 -15.86 -4.07 -8.30
CA PRO A 66 -17.02 -4.54 -9.06
C PRO A 66 -16.66 -5.55 -10.15
N GLU A 67 -15.58 -5.29 -10.91
CA GLU A 67 -15.07 -6.20 -11.94
C GLU A 67 -14.46 -7.46 -11.29
N LEU A 68 -13.71 -7.28 -10.19
CA LEU A 68 -13.10 -8.40 -9.48
C LEU A 68 -14.14 -9.41 -8.99
N LYS A 69 -15.28 -8.93 -8.47
CA LYS A 69 -16.40 -9.80 -8.06
C LYS A 69 -16.99 -10.58 -9.22
N ALA A 70 -17.15 -9.94 -10.38
CA ALA A 70 -17.62 -10.62 -11.58
C ALA A 70 -16.63 -11.69 -12.05
N LEU A 71 -15.33 -11.41 -12.01
CA LEU A 71 -14.27 -12.36 -12.33
C LEU A 71 -14.23 -13.53 -11.34
N PHE A 72 -14.36 -13.24 -10.05
CA PHE A 72 -14.38 -14.27 -9.00
C PHE A 72 -15.56 -15.25 -9.17
N ALA A 73 -16.73 -14.75 -9.56
CA ALA A 73 -17.92 -15.55 -9.78
C ALA A 73 -17.98 -16.21 -11.16
N SER A 74 -16.99 -16.00 -12.02
CA SER A 74 -16.98 -16.56 -13.37
C SER A 74 -16.69 -18.07 -13.36
N PRO A 75 -17.09 -18.83 -14.42
CA PRO A 75 -16.76 -20.25 -14.54
C PRO A 75 -15.26 -20.56 -14.64
N ALA A 76 -14.45 -19.54 -15.01
CA ALA A 76 -12.99 -19.64 -15.08
C ALA A 76 -12.39 -18.39 -14.37
N PRO A 77 -12.35 -18.38 -13.03
CA PRO A 77 -11.82 -17.26 -12.29
C PRO A 77 -10.30 -17.13 -12.52
N PRO A 78 -9.76 -15.91 -12.42
CA PRO A 78 -8.32 -15.71 -12.47
C PRO A 78 -7.65 -16.39 -11.26
N ARG A 79 -6.36 -16.65 -11.37
CA ARG A 79 -5.54 -17.03 -10.22
C ARG A 79 -5.36 -15.81 -9.32
N PHE A 80 -5.74 -15.92 -8.07
CA PHE A 80 -5.50 -14.88 -7.06
C PHE A 80 -4.15 -15.12 -6.42
N ILE A 81 -3.34 -14.07 -6.33
CA ILE A 81 -2.03 -14.07 -5.67
C ILE A 81 -2.09 -13.10 -4.49
N ASP A 82 -1.84 -13.62 -3.31
CA ASP A 82 -1.73 -12.85 -2.07
C ASP A 82 -0.27 -12.48 -1.81
N ALA A 83 0.04 -11.19 -1.88
CA ALA A 83 1.39 -10.67 -1.66
C ALA A 83 1.68 -10.32 -0.19
N ARG A 84 0.72 -10.54 0.71
CA ARG A 84 0.88 -10.29 2.14
C ARG A 84 1.85 -11.28 2.81
N PRO A 85 2.36 -10.94 4.00
CA PRO A 85 3.10 -11.89 4.82
C PRO A 85 2.35 -13.22 5.02
N ALA A 86 3.08 -14.33 5.07
CA ALA A 86 2.50 -15.66 5.19
C ALA A 86 1.55 -15.84 6.40
N ALA A 87 1.83 -15.16 7.51
CA ALA A 87 0.96 -15.18 8.69
C ALA A 87 -0.40 -14.55 8.45
N GLU A 88 -0.48 -13.47 7.65
CA GLU A 88 -1.76 -12.84 7.28
C GLU A 88 -2.54 -13.73 6.30
N PHE A 89 -1.86 -14.31 5.33
CA PHE A 89 -2.44 -15.29 4.39
C PHE A 89 -3.02 -16.48 5.14
N ALA A 90 -2.28 -17.03 6.11
CA ALA A 90 -2.71 -18.16 6.93
C ALA A 90 -3.98 -17.84 7.73
N ALA A 91 -4.08 -16.63 8.28
CA ALA A 91 -5.23 -16.22 9.08
C ALA A 91 -6.52 -16.11 8.26
N ALA A 92 -6.46 -15.50 7.08
CA ALA A 92 -7.59 -15.42 6.15
C ALA A 92 -7.13 -14.88 4.78
N ARG A 93 -7.75 -15.35 3.69
CA ARG A 93 -7.42 -14.98 2.30
C ARG A 93 -8.64 -14.95 1.39
N ILE A 94 -8.51 -14.43 0.19
CA ILE A 94 -9.50 -14.62 -0.87
C ILE A 94 -9.50 -16.12 -1.25
N PRO A 95 -10.68 -16.78 -1.35
CA PRO A 95 -10.74 -18.22 -1.62
C PRO A 95 -9.96 -18.61 -2.88
N GLY A 96 -9.17 -19.68 -2.75
CA GLY A 96 -8.33 -20.19 -3.83
C GLY A 96 -7.08 -19.36 -4.14
N ALA A 97 -6.74 -18.37 -3.32
CA ALA A 97 -5.53 -17.59 -3.50
C ALA A 97 -4.27 -18.40 -3.18
N LEU A 98 -3.19 -18.08 -3.88
CA LEU A 98 -1.84 -18.60 -3.65
C LEU A 98 -1.01 -17.55 -2.90
N SER A 99 -0.22 -17.97 -1.92
CA SER A 99 0.67 -17.09 -1.17
C SER A 99 1.98 -16.87 -1.91
N ILE A 100 2.24 -15.62 -2.28
CA ILE A 100 3.55 -15.18 -2.80
C ILE A 100 3.90 -13.86 -2.10
N PRO A 101 4.39 -13.92 -0.85
CA PRO A 101 4.82 -12.74 -0.12
C PRO A 101 5.86 -11.94 -0.92
N SER A 102 5.71 -10.62 -0.95
CA SER A 102 6.63 -9.73 -1.66
C SER A 102 8.08 -9.89 -1.16
N PRO A 103 9.07 -9.85 -2.05
CA PRO A 103 9.01 -9.67 -3.51
C PRO A 103 8.74 -10.95 -4.32
N GLY A 104 8.44 -12.07 -3.65
CA GLY A 104 8.29 -13.40 -4.22
C GLY A 104 9.62 -14.16 -4.32
N THR A 105 9.56 -15.48 -4.41
CA THR A 105 10.73 -16.34 -4.62
C THR A 105 10.67 -17.00 -5.99
N GLU A 106 11.82 -17.44 -6.52
CA GLU A 106 11.89 -18.12 -7.80
C GLU A 106 11.05 -19.41 -7.80
N GLU A 107 11.02 -20.15 -6.67
CA GLU A 107 10.23 -21.36 -6.53
C GLU A 107 8.73 -21.06 -6.60
N ALA A 108 8.28 -19.97 -5.97
CA ALA A 108 6.87 -19.56 -6.01
C ALA A 108 6.43 -19.17 -7.41
N PHE A 109 7.27 -18.43 -8.15
CA PHE A 109 6.99 -18.09 -9.55
C PHE A 109 7.06 -19.30 -10.48
N ALA A 110 8.01 -20.21 -10.25
CA ALA A 110 8.12 -21.44 -11.02
C ALA A 110 6.88 -22.35 -10.89
N ALA A 111 6.27 -22.37 -9.69
CA ALA A 111 5.03 -23.12 -9.46
C ALA A 111 3.84 -22.58 -10.29
N LEU A 112 3.86 -21.31 -10.70
CA LEU A 112 2.86 -20.71 -11.58
C LEU A 112 3.10 -20.99 -13.07
N SER A 113 4.31 -21.38 -13.46
CA SER A 113 4.77 -21.44 -14.86
C SER A 113 4.08 -22.52 -15.71
N ALA A 114 3.34 -23.44 -15.10
CA ALA A 114 2.61 -24.49 -15.82
C ALA A 114 1.57 -23.94 -16.82
N ASP A 115 1.06 -22.72 -16.59
CA ASP A 115 0.15 -22.02 -17.49
C ASP A 115 0.40 -20.51 -17.42
N LEU A 116 1.28 -20.03 -18.29
CA LEU A 116 1.62 -18.60 -18.39
C LEU A 116 0.45 -17.75 -18.91
N ALA A 117 -0.50 -18.34 -19.62
CA ALA A 117 -1.63 -17.61 -20.21
C ALA A 117 -2.77 -17.37 -19.22
N ALA A 118 -2.78 -18.07 -18.07
CA ALA A 118 -3.82 -17.91 -17.08
C ALA A 118 -3.89 -16.46 -16.56
N PRO A 119 -5.08 -15.86 -16.50
CA PRO A 119 -5.24 -14.54 -15.90
C PRO A 119 -4.87 -14.57 -14.42
N ILE A 120 -4.11 -13.54 -13.98
CA ILE A 120 -3.66 -13.41 -12.60
C ILE A 120 -4.15 -12.07 -12.04
N VAL A 121 -4.63 -12.10 -10.80
CA VAL A 121 -4.91 -10.89 -10.00
C VAL A 121 -4.08 -10.95 -8.73
N VAL A 122 -3.25 -9.93 -8.54
CA VAL A 122 -2.39 -9.79 -7.35
C VAL A 122 -3.01 -8.78 -6.40
N TYR A 123 -3.05 -9.11 -5.11
CA TYR A 123 -3.55 -8.22 -4.07
C TYR A 123 -2.65 -8.24 -2.83
N CYS A 124 -2.81 -7.24 -1.97
CA CYS A 124 -2.13 -7.10 -0.68
C CYS A 124 -3.12 -6.75 0.43
N SER A 125 -2.66 -6.20 1.54
CA SER A 125 -3.49 -5.88 2.71
C SER A 125 -4.51 -4.77 2.41
N SER A 126 -4.05 -3.64 1.83
CA SER A 126 -4.87 -2.42 1.64
C SER A 126 -4.36 -1.54 0.51
N ILE A 127 -5.06 -0.43 0.29
CA ILE A 127 -4.78 0.56 -0.76
C ILE A 127 -3.38 1.22 -0.66
N ASP A 128 -2.76 1.20 0.52
CA ASP A 128 -1.44 1.79 0.75
C ASP A 128 -0.29 0.78 0.58
N CYS A 129 -0.61 -0.49 0.33
CA CYS A 129 0.36 -1.57 0.26
C CYS A 129 0.94 -1.73 -1.16
N THR A 130 2.24 -1.54 -1.31
CA THR A 130 2.95 -1.67 -2.59
C THR A 130 3.37 -3.10 -2.92
N ASP A 131 3.33 -4.04 -1.98
CA ASP A 131 3.81 -5.41 -2.15
C ASP A 131 3.16 -6.14 -3.34
N ALA A 132 1.85 -5.94 -3.53
CA ALA A 132 1.16 -6.50 -4.68
C ALA A 132 1.65 -5.93 -6.03
N LEU A 133 2.06 -4.67 -6.06
CA LEU A 133 2.65 -4.06 -7.24
C LEU A 133 4.01 -4.67 -7.57
N ASP A 134 4.85 -4.91 -6.56
CA ASP A 134 6.17 -5.51 -6.74
C ASP A 134 6.05 -6.94 -7.26
N VAL A 135 5.15 -7.75 -6.69
CA VAL A 135 4.86 -9.11 -7.19
C VAL A 135 4.28 -9.08 -8.61
N ALA A 136 3.35 -8.16 -8.91
CA ALA A 136 2.75 -8.04 -10.24
C ALA A 136 3.79 -7.67 -11.31
N ARG A 137 4.71 -6.75 -11.01
CA ARG A 137 5.83 -6.40 -11.90
C ARG A 137 6.74 -7.59 -12.15
N ASN A 138 7.14 -8.29 -11.08
CA ASN A 138 7.97 -9.48 -11.17
C ASN A 138 7.33 -10.57 -12.04
N LEU A 139 6.02 -10.75 -12.00
CA LEU A 139 5.29 -11.67 -12.87
C LEU A 139 5.31 -11.22 -14.33
N LEU A 140 5.05 -9.93 -14.61
CA LEU A 140 5.12 -9.39 -15.98
C LEU A 140 6.52 -9.53 -16.58
N GLU A 141 7.57 -9.25 -15.81
CA GLU A 141 8.97 -9.41 -16.23
C GLU A 141 9.34 -10.87 -16.55
N ARG A 142 8.66 -11.83 -15.91
CA ARG A 142 8.80 -13.28 -16.17
C ARG A 142 7.95 -13.80 -17.34
N GLY A 143 7.23 -12.91 -18.01
CA GLY A 143 6.48 -13.24 -19.21
C GLY A 143 5.05 -13.72 -18.97
N PHE A 144 4.44 -13.46 -17.81
CA PHE A 144 3.01 -13.63 -17.57
C PHE A 144 2.24 -12.45 -18.20
N PRO A 145 1.53 -12.63 -19.32
CA PRO A 145 0.99 -11.49 -20.07
C PRO A 145 -0.29 -10.91 -19.48
N SER A 146 -0.96 -11.65 -18.62
CA SER A 146 -2.30 -11.31 -18.12
C SER A 146 -2.32 -11.13 -16.61
N VAL A 147 -1.49 -10.19 -16.13
CA VAL A 147 -1.41 -9.82 -14.70
C VAL A 147 -2.12 -8.52 -14.46
N ARG A 148 -2.94 -8.45 -13.41
CA ARG A 148 -3.62 -7.25 -12.94
C ARG A 148 -3.43 -7.05 -11.46
N LEU A 149 -3.39 -5.79 -11.02
CA LEU A 149 -3.30 -5.40 -9.62
C LEU A 149 -4.70 -5.06 -9.08
N TYR A 150 -5.05 -5.59 -7.91
CA TYR A 150 -6.20 -5.16 -7.13
C TYR A 150 -5.74 -4.24 -5.98
N PRO A 151 -5.85 -2.90 -6.13
CA PRO A 151 -5.30 -1.96 -5.15
C PRO A 151 -6.11 -1.91 -3.86
N GLY A 152 -7.42 -2.18 -3.87
CA GLY A 152 -8.25 -2.20 -2.66
C GLY A 152 -7.83 -3.26 -1.64
N GLY A 153 -7.18 -4.32 -2.11
CA GLY A 153 -6.59 -5.36 -1.29
C GLY A 153 -7.61 -6.17 -0.47
N PHE A 154 -7.09 -6.95 0.45
CA PHE A 154 -7.89 -7.81 1.32
C PHE A 154 -8.84 -7.01 2.23
N ALA A 155 -8.43 -5.80 2.65
CA ALA A 155 -9.24 -4.94 3.50
C ALA A 155 -10.53 -4.46 2.80
N GLU A 156 -10.45 -4.07 1.52
CA GLU A 156 -11.63 -3.71 0.75
C GLU A 156 -12.51 -4.94 0.48
N TRP A 157 -11.90 -6.07 0.09
CA TRP A 157 -12.61 -7.32 -0.15
C TRP A 157 -13.49 -7.73 1.03
N THR A 158 -12.92 -7.75 2.24
CA THR A 158 -13.63 -8.13 3.48
C THR A 158 -14.63 -7.08 3.95
N ARG A 159 -14.31 -5.79 3.80
CA ARG A 159 -15.21 -4.68 4.15
C ARG A 159 -16.55 -4.77 3.44
N TYR A 160 -16.56 -5.26 2.21
CA TYR A 160 -17.78 -5.44 1.43
C TYR A 160 -18.40 -6.84 1.56
N GLY A 161 -18.02 -7.61 2.58
CA GLY A 161 -18.63 -8.88 2.94
C GLY A 161 -18.42 -9.99 1.91
N ASN A 162 -17.33 -9.92 1.12
CA ASN A 162 -17.01 -10.99 0.19
C ASN A 162 -16.44 -12.22 0.93
N PRO A 163 -16.54 -13.42 0.34
CA PRO A 163 -16.12 -14.66 0.97
C PRO A 163 -14.62 -14.66 1.27
N VAL A 164 -14.26 -15.30 2.37
CA VAL A 164 -12.87 -15.51 2.79
C VAL A 164 -12.67 -16.98 3.13
N GLU A 165 -11.46 -17.48 2.97
CA GLU A 165 -11.03 -18.81 3.30
C GLU A 165 -9.96 -18.72 4.40
N PRO A 166 -10.13 -19.37 5.55
CA PRO A 166 -9.07 -19.58 6.52
C PRO A 166 -8.08 -20.61 5.98
N GLU A 167 -6.88 -20.67 6.57
CA GLU A 167 -6.00 -21.80 6.32
C GLU A 167 -6.70 -23.09 6.79
N PRO A 168 -6.61 -24.20 6.03
CA PRO A 168 -7.11 -25.49 6.52
C PRO A 168 -6.39 -25.84 7.82
N GLU A 169 -7.14 -26.05 8.89
CA GLU A 169 -6.62 -26.32 10.25
C GLU A 169 -5.92 -27.70 10.35
N ASP A 170 -5.82 -28.43 9.23
CA ASP A 170 -5.30 -29.78 9.16
C ASP A 170 -4.18 -29.92 8.12
N LEU A 171 -2.96 -29.63 8.51
CA LEU A 171 -1.81 -30.35 7.98
C LEU A 171 -1.00 -30.90 9.16
N PRO A 172 -0.95 -32.24 9.32
CA PRO A 172 -0.14 -32.88 10.35
C PRO A 172 1.36 -32.69 10.12
#